data_10d80d3501d06b9762633f566a365047
#
_entry.id   10d80d3501d06b9762633f566a365047
#
_cell.length_a   1.000
_cell.length_b   1.000
_cell.length_c   1.000
_cell.angle_alpha   90.00
_cell.angle_beta   90.00
_cell.angle_gamma   90.00
#
_symmetry.space_group_name_H-M   'P 1'
#
loop_
_entity.id
_entity.type
_entity.pdbx_description
1 polymer ?
#
loop_
_entity_poly.entity_id
_entity_poly.type
_entity_poly.pdbx_seq_one_letter_code
_entity_poly.pdbx_strand_id
1 'polypeptide(L)'
;MKHIHFHQNKEVFYMKKFMSLLLVGIMMLSLVACGKSGGGKGELNVGVFYYTYSDTYISSVRTALDNALTEAGIKFQNYDGNSNQTTQNEQIDTAIAQGTNLLIVNIVTSGSVDASQAI
;
A
#
# COMPACT_ATOMS: atom_id res chain seq x y z
N MET A 1 -31.04 25.47 -59.96
CA MET A 1 -30.19 24.46 -59.27
C MET A 1 -29.05 25.02 -58.42
N LYS A 2 -29.18 26.19 -57.77
CA LYS A 2 -28.11 26.80 -56.96
C LYS A 2 -28.38 26.89 -55.46
N HIS A 3 -29.55 26.43 -54.99
CA HIS A 3 -29.94 26.58 -53.59
C HIS A 3 -29.67 25.34 -52.68
N ILE A 4 -29.35 24.20 -53.24
CA ILE A 4 -29.16 22.95 -52.49
C ILE A 4 -27.75 22.83 -51.91
N HIS A 5 -26.74 23.42 -52.52
CA HIS A 5 -25.35 23.35 -52.06
C HIS A 5 -25.02 24.20 -50.81
N PHE A 6 -25.83 25.20 -50.50
CA PHE A 6 -25.54 26.10 -49.37
C PHE A 6 -26.00 25.54 -48.02
N HIS A 7 -27.01 24.68 -48.01
CA HIS A 7 -27.50 24.08 -46.81
C HIS A 7 -26.61 22.90 -46.29
N GLN A 8 -26.00 22.15 -47.20
CA GLN A 8 -25.13 21.04 -46.83
C GLN A 8 -23.84 21.47 -46.15
N ASN A 9 -23.28 22.61 -46.51
CA ASN A 9 -22.04 23.10 -45.94
C ASN A 9 -22.20 23.57 -44.47
N LYS A 10 -23.39 24.01 -44.09
CA LYS A 10 -23.66 24.41 -42.70
C LYS A 10 -23.74 23.17 -41.76
N GLU A 11 -24.41 22.13 -42.19
CA GLU A 11 -24.57 20.92 -41.43
C GLU A 11 -23.22 20.22 -41.20
N VAL A 12 -22.38 20.13 -42.22
CA VAL A 12 -21.03 19.55 -42.12
C VAL A 12 -20.11 20.38 -41.22
N PHE A 13 -20.30 21.72 -41.24
CA PHE A 13 -19.51 22.62 -40.40
C PHE A 13 -19.90 22.51 -38.91
N TYR A 14 -21.18 22.38 -38.61
CA TYR A 14 -21.69 22.14 -37.23
C TYR A 14 -21.27 20.75 -36.72
N MET A 15 -21.39 19.70 -37.53
CA MET A 15 -20.94 18.36 -37.18
C MET A 15 -19.43 18.32 -36.88
N LYS A 16 -18.60 18.98 -37.66
CA LYS A 16 -17.14 19.07 -37.40
C LYS A 16 -16.84 19.80 -36.08
N LYS A 17 -17.56 20.89 -35.78
CA LYS A 17 -17.41 21.62 -34.51
C LYS A 17 -17.90 20.79 -33.31
N PHE A 18 -19.01 20.08 -33.42
CA PHE A 18 -19.51 19.19 -32.37
C PHE A 18 -18.57 18.01 -32.12
N MET A 19 -18.02 17.41 -33.18
CA MET A 19 -17.06 16.33 -33.06
C MET A 19 -15.73 16.78 -32.47
N SER A 20 -15.27 17.99 -32.80
CA SER A 20 -14.07 18.58 -32.19
C SER A 20 -14.27 18.91 -30.70
N LEU A 21 -15.44 19.43 -30.31
CA LEU A 21 -15.76 19.71 -28.92
C LEU A 21 -15.90 18.41 -28.10
N LEU A 22 -16.46 17.35 -28.70
CA LEU A 22 -16.60 16.04 -28.07
C LEU A 22 -15.23 15.39 -27.85
N LEU A 23 -14.31 15.52 -28.81
CA LEU A 23 -12.95 14.97 -28.70
C LEU A 23 -12.13 15.68 -27.61
N VAL A 24 -12.27 17.02 -27.50
CA VAL A 24 -11.62 17.81 -26.45
C VAL A 24 -12.20 17.47 -25.06
N GLY A 25 -13.51 17.25 -24.99
CA GLY A 25 -14.17 16.82 -23.75
C GLY A 25 -13.68 15.46 -23.24
N ILE A 26 -13.44 14.51 -24.13
CA ILE A 26 -12.92 13.18 -23.78
C ILE A 26 -11.45 13.25 -23.34
N MET A 27 -10.64 14.14 -23.93
CA MET A 27 -9.26 14.34 -23.49
C MET A 27 -9.16 15.03 -22.12
N MET A 28 -10.10 15.89 -21.76
CA MET A 28 -10.13 16.53 -20.42
C MET A 28 -10.57 15.56 -19.33
N LEU A 29 -11.41 14.57 -19.63
CA LEU A 29 -11.77 13.53 -18.65
C LEU A 29 -10.63 12.54 -18.35
N SER A 30 -9.69 12.34 -19.27
CA SER A 30 -8.57 11.43 -19.07
C SER A 30 -7.47 12.02 -18.16
N LEU A 31 -7.43 13.32 -17.93
CA LEU A 31 -6.48 13.97 -17.02
C LEU A 31 -6.88 13.86 -15.54
N VAL A 32 -8.15 13.58 -15.24
CA VAL A 32 -8.62 13.39 -13.86
C VAL A 32 -8.32 11.97 -13.34
N ALA A 33 -8.09 11.00 -14.24
CA ALA A 33 -7.75 9.63 -13.86
C ALA A 33 -6.28 9.42 -13.44
N CYS A 34 -5.38 10.38 -13.71
CA CYS A 34 -3.96 10.31 -13.33
C CYS A 34 -3.62 10.99 -11.99
N GLY A 35 -4.62 11.50 -11.24
CA GLY A 35 -4.43 12.14 -9.94
C GLY A 35 -4.34 11.18 -8.75
N LYS A 36 -4.41 9.87 -8.97
CA LYS A 36 -4.17 8.85 -7.97
C LYS A 36 -3.07 7.90 -8.44
N SER A 37 -1.83 8.41 -8.45
CA SER A 37 -0.64 7.57 -8.38
C SER A 37 -0.65 6.90 -7.00
N GLY A 38 -1.60 6.02 -6.80
CA GLY A 38 -1.57 5.00 -5.78
C GLY A 38 -0.74 3.87 -6.35
N GLY A 39 0.56 3.83 -6.06
CA GLY A 39 1.19 2.54 -5.89
C GLY A 39 0.25 1.74 -5.01
N GLY A 40 -0.08 0.50 -5.38
CA GLY A 40 -1.02 -0.34 -4.65
C GLY A 40 -0.67 -0.33 -3.17
N LYS A 41 -1.34 0.52 -2.41
CA LYS A 41 -1.42 0.40 -0.96
C LYS A 41 -2.37 -0.76 -0.71
N GLY A 42 -1.86 -1.97 -0.84
CA GLY A 42 -2.38 -3.06 -0.06
C GLY A 42 -2.39 -2.56 1.38
N GLU A 43 -3.48 -2.77 2.10
CA GLU A 43 -3.58 -2.46 3.51
C GLU A 43 -2.33 -3.00 4.23
N LEU A 44 -1.59 -2.12 4.91
CA LEU A 44 -0.42 -2.54 5.66
C LEU A 44 -0.87 -3.43 6.82
N ASN A 45 -0.34 -4.64 6.85
CA ASN A 45 -0.50 -5.59 7.93
C ASN A 45 0.88 -5.88 8.52
N VAL A 46 1.15 -5.27 9.67
CA VAL A 46 2.49 -5.24 10.28
C VAL A 46 2.63 -6.33 11.34
N GLY A 47 3.66 -7.15 11.24
CA GLY A 47 4.10 -8.03 12.32
C GLY A 47 5.27 -7.40 13.08
N VAL A 48 5.15 -7.26 14.37
CA VAL A 48 6.21 -6.74 15.24
C VAL A 48 6.71 -7.84 16.14
N PHE A 49 7.97 -8.23 15.99
CA PHE A 49 8.57 -9.37 16.66
C PHE A 49 9.63 -8.89 17.65
N TYR A 50 9.43 -9.15 18.91
CA TYR A 50 10.35 -8.80 19.99
C TYR A 50 11.09 -10.05 20.48
N TYR A 51 12.36 -9.88 20.88
CA TYR A 51 13.11 -11.00 21.44
C TYR A 51 12.52 -11.50 22.74
N THR A 52 11.94 -10.61 23.56
CA THR A 52 11.17 -10.95 24.77
C THR A 52 10.31 -9.77 25.22
N TYR A 53 9.17 -10.05 25.84
CA TYR A 53 8.34 -9.04 26.50
C TYR A 53 8.78 -8.69 27.91
N SER A 54 9.55 -9.57 28.57
CA SER A 54 9.95 -9.42 29.97
C SER A 54 11.01 -8.34 30.20
N ASP A 55 11.64 -7.84 29.15
CA ASP A 55 12.62 -6.77 29.22
C ASP A 55 11.95 -5.41 29.38
N THR A 56 12.38 -4.62 30.37
CA THR A 56 11.79 -3.30 30.68
C THR A 56 11.98 -2.31 29.55
N TYR A 57 13.14 -2.33 28.87
CA TYR A 57 13.40 -1.48 27.72
C TYR A 57 12.49 -1.84 26.54
N ILE A 58 12.38 -3.12 26.25
CA ILE A 58 11.48 -3.62 25.19
C ILE A 58 10.02 -3.30 25.50
N SER A 59 9.59 -3.34 26.74
CA SER A 59 8.24 -2.92 27.15
C SER A 59 7.97 -1.45 26.79
N SER A 60 8.95 -0.56 27.01
CA SER A 60 8.85 0.85 26.66
C SER A 60 8.82 1.06 25.14
N VAL A 61 9.69 0.37 24.40
CA VAL A 61 9.73 0.41 22.93
C VAL A 61 8.41 -0.09 22.33
N ARG A 62 7.88 -1.20 22.85
CA ARG A 62 6.60 -1.76 22.41
C ARG A 62 5.47 -0.77 22.60
N THR A 63 5.35 -0.16 23.77
CA THR A 63 4.32 0.84 24.05
C THR A 63 4.41 2.02 23.08
N ALA A 64 5.61 2.55 22.83
CA ALA A 64 5.81 3.66 21.92
C ALA A 64 5.45 3.30 20.48
N LEU A 65 5.84 2.11 20.02
CA LEU A 65 5.56 1.64 18.66
C LEU A 65 4.07 1.33 18.47
N ASP A 66 3.42 0.71 19.45
CA ASP A 66 1.98 0.44 19.42
C ASP A 66 1.17 1.74 19.30
N ASN A 67 1.54 2.77 20.06
CA ASN A 67 0.92 4.09 19.97
C ASN A 67 1.11 4.70 18.56
N ALA A 68 2.33 4.69 18.05
CA ALA A 68 2.63 5.25 16.72
C ALA A 68 1.88 4.53 15.58
N LEU A 69 1.82 3.21 15.61
CA LEU A 69 1.08 2.41 14.62
C LEU A 69 -0.42 2.64 14.71
N THR A 70 -0.94 2.75 15.94
CA THR A 70 -2.37 3.04 16.20
C THR A 70 -2.74 4.44 15.70
N GLU A 71 -1.94 5.46 16.01
CA GLU A 71 -2.14 6.83 15.53
C GLU A 71 -2.08 6.93 14.00
N ALA A 72 -1.22 6.13 13.38
CA ALA A 72 -1.13 6.03 11.92
C ALA A 72 -2.27 5.23 11.27
N GLY A 73 -3.15 4.60 12.07
CA GLY A 73 -4.23 3.75 11.57
C GLY A 73 -3.72 2.46 10.89
N ILE A 74 -2.53 1.99 11.27
CA ILE A 74 -1.90 0.80 10.69
C ILE A 74 -2.30 -0.42 11.51
N LYS A 75 -2.75 -1.48 10.82
CA LYS A 75 -3.04 -2.76 11.43
C LYS A 75 -1.74 -3.48 11.78
N PHE A 76 -1.60 -3.92 13.02
CA PHE A 76 -0.41 -4.63 13.47
C PHE A 76 -0.71 -5.73 14.48
N GLN A 77 0.24 -6.63 14.63
CA GLN A 77 0.22 -7.67 15.65
C GLN A 77 1.62 -7.84 16.26
N ASN A 78 1.69 -7.92 17.59
CA ASN A 78 2.92 -8.12 18.34
C ASN A 78 3.14 -9.60 18.65
N TYR A 79 4.41 -10.02 18.61
CA TYR A 79 4.85 -11.38 18.89
C TYR A 79 5.99 -11.36 19.90
N ASP A 80 5.93 -12.25 20.89
CA ASP A 80 6.97 -12.47 21.90
C ASP A 80 7.83 -13.68 21.51
N GLY A 81 9.09 -13.45 21.17
CA GLY A 81 10.05 -14.52 20.87
C GLY A 81 10.46 -15.32 22.11
N ASN A 82 10.10 -14.86 23.31
CA ASN A 82 10.38 -15.51 24.58
C ASN A 82 11.85 -15.93 24.72
N SER A 83 12.76 -15.10 24.25
CA SER A 83 14.21 -15.33 24.22
C SER A 83 14.63 -16.61 23.46
N ASN A 84 13.81 -17.07 22.52
CA ASN A 84 14.04 -18.27 21.73
C ASN A 84 13.97 -17.96 20.24
N GLN A 85 15.10 -18.09 19.51
CA GLN A 85 15.19 -17.77 18.10
C GLN A 85 14.31 -18.68 17.24
N THR A 86 14.21 -19.97 17.57
CA THR A 86 13.36 -20.90 16.84
C THR A 86 11.91 -20.50 16.93
N THR A 87 11.44 -20.15 18.14
CA THR A 87 10.08 -19.64 18.36
C THR A 87 9.83 -18.37 17.54
N GLN A 88 10.78 -17.43 17.53
CA GLN A 88 10.66 -16.20 16.73
C GLN A 88 10.55 -16.49 15.23
N ASN A 89 11.36 -17.41 14.70
CA ASN A 89 11.31 -17.81 13.29
C ASN A 89 9.95 -18.43 12.93
N GLU A 90 9.44 -19.36 13.75
CA GLU A 90 8.12 -19.97 13.55
C GLU A 90 6.98 -18.94 13.58
N GLN A 91 7.08 -17.92 14.43
CA GLN A 91 6.12 -16.82 14.50
C GLN A 91 6.16 -15.97 13.23
N ILE A 92 7.35 -15.67 12.69
CA ILE A 92 7.54 -14.93 11.45
C ILE A 92 6.92 -15.69 10.27
N ASP A 93 7.24 -16.97 10.10
CA ASP A 93 6.69 -17.82 9.05
C ASP A 93 5.15 -17.87 9.12
N THR A 94 4.62 -18.03 10.32
CA THR A 94 3.17 -18.05 10.54
C THR A 94 2.54 -16.70 10.17
N ALA A 95 3.14 -15.59 10.58
CA ALA A 95 2.62 -14.26 10.29
C ALA A 95 2.61 -13.96 8.78
N ILE A 96 3.67 -14.34 8.07
CA ILE A 96 3.74 -14.22 6.60
C ILE A 96 2.63 -15.05 5.94
N ALA A 97 2.45 -16.29 6.37
CA ALA A 97 1.37 -17.16 5.86
C ALA A 97 -0.03 -16.59 6.13
N GLN A 98 -0.20 -15.80 7.17
CA GLN A 98 -1.45 -15.11 7.53
C GLN A 98 -1.64 -13.75 6.84
N GLY A 99 -0.70 -13.35 5.96
CA GLY A 99 -0.81 -12.14 5.16
C GLY A 99 -0.15 -10.91 5.76
N THR A 100 0.75 -11.06 6.72
CA THR A 100 1.66 -9.99 7.15
C THR A 100 2.55 -9.60 5.99
N ASN A 101 2.61 -8.30 5.68
CA ASN A 101 3.33 -7.77 4.52
C ASN A 101 4.42 -6.75 4.89
N LEU A 102 4.59 -6.46 6.18
CA LEU A 102 5.70 -5.69 6.73
C LEU A 102 6.13 -6.32 8.06
N LEU A 103 7.42 -6.59 8.20
CA LEU A 103 8.01 -7.17 9.41
C LEU A 103 8.88 -6.14 10.11
N ILE A 104 8.69 -5.96 11.40
CA ILE A 104 9.57 -5.21 12.30
C ILE A 104 10.13 -6.22 13.29
N VAL A 105 11.43 -6.51 13.20
CA VAL A 105 12.04 -7.59 13.96
C VAL A 105 13.13 -7.08 14.91
N ASN A 106 12.93 -7.27 16.19
CA ASN A 106 13.96 -7.20 17.21
C ASN A 106 14.43 -8.62 17.51
N ILE A 107 15.58 -8.98 16.96
CA ILE A 107 16.06 -10.37 16.85
C ILE A 107 16.52 -10.94 18.20
N VAL A 108 16.25 -12.22 18.45
CA VAL A 108 16.66 -12.90 19.68
C VAL A 108 18.19 -13.09 19.74
N THR A 109 18.75 -13.66 18.67
CA THR A 109 20.18 -13.98 18.62
C THR A 109 20.82 -13.37 17.36
N SER A 110 21.50 -12.26 17.53
CA SER A 110 22.26 -11.63 16.44
C SER A 110 23.48 -12.47 16.05
N GLY A 111 23.66 -12.70 14.76
CA GLY A 111 24.82 -13.43 14.22
C GLY A 111 24.71 -14.95 14.22
N SER A 112 23.57 -15.53 14.55
CA SER A 112 23.30 -16.94 14.34
C SER A 112 22.85 -17.22 12.89
N VAL A 113 23.10 -18.45 12.42
CA VAL A 113 22.59 -18.92 11.11
C VAL A 113 21.05 -18.89 11.10
N ASP A 114 20.43 -19.23 12.24
CA ASP A 114 18.97 -19.22 12.40
C ASP A 114 18.37 -17.80 12.26
N ALA A 115 19.09 -16.78 12.71
CA ALA A 115 18.68 -15.40 12.57
C ALA A 115 18.72 -14.92 11.10
N SER A 116 19.68 -15.41 10.30
CA SER A 116 19.79 -15.07 8.89
C SER A 116 18.72 -15.74 8.02
N GLN A 117 18.04 -16.75 8.51
CA GLN A 117 16.95 -17.44 7.81
C GLN A 117 15.58 -16.80 8.07
N ALA A 118 15.49 -15.92 9.06
CA ALA A 118 14.23 -15.22 9.41
C ALA A 118 13.98 -13.97 8.57
N ILE A 119 14.92 -13.59 7.72
CA ILE A 119 14.86 -12.41 6.85
C ILE A 119 14.98 -12.87 5.41
#